data_2b8de7a709cb5d547d608f8e594d6d67
#
_entry.id   2b8de7a709cb5d547d608f8e594d6d67
#
_cell.length_a   1.000
_cell.length_b   1.000
_cell.length_c   1.000
_cell.angle_alpha   90.00
_cell.angle_beta   90.00
_cell.angle_gamma   90.00
#
_symmetry.space_group_name_H-M   'P 1'
#
loop_
_entity.id
_entity.type
_entity.pdbx_description
1 polymer ?
#
loop_
_entity_poly.entity_id
_entity_poly.type
_entity_poly.pdbx_seq_one_letter_code
_entity_poly.pdbx_strand_id
1 'polypeptide(L)'
;MKYLEILQFNPIVDVIQFNRLSERDYQLDALHNFVYPDYFLETILPEFVKNMVFGGHDQKGIQVIGSYGTGKSHLMGLVQLVAENADNLAELRNEQAREIMQPIAGKFMVHRFELQHNNSLWRIVTFEIQRFLDSHDIDYKFDENSLKSYGEQLSEMMAAFEDKYPDKGFILAIDEMLQFLRLRAESGNLESELPVLQALGQACNNTKFVFMFGVQELIYSAREFQFAADMLRKVKDRYRDLSIRREDVSYVVQKRLLDKTEQQKAIIREHLKPFTPFFADMHGNIEKYVNLFPVHPSYIENFEKIKLAQSQREILKTLSRQFDKIKDNDISENEPGLITYDQYFEQMMQDASMMANPDFKLVSDTVHLVHDKIENNFEGPRLSLIHISEPTRLLSIS
;
A
#
# COMPACT_ATOMS: atom_id res chain seq x y z
N MET A 1 27.07 8.80 -20.88
CA MET A 1 25.92 9.38 -20.10
C MET A 1 25.60 8.42 -18.99
N LYS A 2 25.64 8.88 -17.74
CA LYS A 2 25.37 8.01 -16.58
C LYS A 2 23.89 8.03 -16.21
N TYR A 3 23.41 6.94 -15.61
CA TYR A 3 22.02 6.87 -15.16
C TYR A 3 21.65 7.99 -14.17
N LEU A 4 22.53 8.35 -13.22
CA LEU A 4 22.30 9.45 -12.27
C LEU A 4 22.24 10.85 -12.91
N GLU A 5 22.71 11.02 -14.12
CA GLU A 5 22.64 12.32 -14.84
C GLU A 5 21.25 12.56 -15.45
N ILE A 6 20.51 11.48 -15.73
CA ILE A 6 19.25 11.54 -16.46
C ILE A 6 18.00 11.21 -15.64
N LEU A 7 18.17 10.92 -14.36
CA LEU A 7 17.04 10.74 -13.43
C LEU A 7 17.45 11.04 -11.99
N GLN A 8 16.47 11.41 -11.18
CA GLN A 8 16.65 11.54 -9.75
C GLN A 8 16.24 10.22 -9.08
N PHE A 9 17.23 9.53 -8.51
CA PHE A 9 16.96 8.31 -7.76
C PHE A 9 16.77 8.63 -6.29
N ASN A 10 15.55 8.36 -5.80
CA ASN A 10 15.20 8.51 -4.39
C ASN A 10 15.04 7.11 -3.76
N PRO A 11 16.02 6.61 -3.00
CA PRO A 11 15.91 5.32 -2.35
C PRO A 11 14.69 5.29 -1.43
N ILE A 12 14.06 4.13 -1.35
CA ILE A 12 12.88 3.97 -0.51
C ILE A 12 13.30 3.96 0.96
N VAL A 13 12.77 4.92 1.68
CA VAL A 13 12.73 4.88 3.14
C VAL A 13 11.60 3.91 3.55
N ASP A 14 11.77 3.25 4.69
CA ASP A 14 10.94 2.16 5.19
C ASP A 14 9.42 2.40 5.09
N VAL A 15 8.71 1.28 5.21
CA VAL A 15 7.26 1.21 5.34
C VAL A 15 6.77 2.07 6.49
N ILE A 16 5.67 2.78 6.26
CA ILE A 16 4.98 3.49 7.34
C ILE A 16 4.52 2.47 8.38
N GLN A 17 5.09 2.58 9.56
CA GLN A 17 4.75 1.82 10.75
C GLN A 17 3.95 2.75 11.68
N PHE A 18 2.75 2.33 12.08
CA PHE A 18 1.86 3.16 12.90
C PHE A 18 2.49 3.54 14.24
N ASN A 19 3.26 2.63 14.84
CA ASN A 19 3.96 2.87 16.10
C ASN A 19 5.04 3.97 16.01
N ARG A 20 5.61 4.20 14.82
CA ARG A 20 6.64 5.22 14.59
C ARG A 20 6.07 6.59 14.17
N LEU A 21 4.77 6.68 13.90
CA LEU A 21 4.13 7.96 13.57
C LEU A 21 4.04 8.94 14.76
N SER A 22 4.55 8.59 15.94
CA SER A 22 4.80 9.50 17.05
C SER A 22 6.13 10.28 16.93
N GLU A 23 7.08 9.80 16.11
CA GLU A 23 8.39 10.43 15.89
C GLU A 23 8.28 11.55 14.85
N ARG A 24 8.65 12.80 15.19
CA ARG A 24 8.46 13.97 14.29
C ARG A 24 9.17 13.83 12.95
N ASP A 25 10.42 13.38 12.95
CA ASP A 25 11.18 13.22 11.69
C ASP A 25 10.53 12.18 10.78
N TYR A 26 10.01 11.09 11.37
CA TYR A 26 9.29 10.06 10.63
C TYR A 26 7.94 10.56 10.08
N GLN A 27 7.23 11.44 10.82
CA GLN A 27 6.02 12.11 10.32
C GLN A 27 6.34 12.96 9.09
N LEU A 28 7.39 13.77 9.15
CA LEU A 28 7.80 14.62 8.02
C LEU A 28 8.17 13.78 6.80
N ASP A 29 8.93 12.71 6.99
CA ASP A 29 9.24 11.78 5.90
C ASP A 29 7.97 11.18 5.28
N ALA A 30 7.01 10.78 6.12
CA ALA A 30 5.73 10.25 5.65
C ALA A 30 4.92 11.27 4.85
N LEU A 31 4.87 12.53 5.29
CA LEU A 31 4.15 13.63 4.62
C LEU A 31 4.83 14.04 3.31
N HIS A 32 6.16 14.19 3.31
CA HIS A 32 6.93 14.67 2.17
C HIS A 32 7.04 13.62 1.04
N ASN A 33 7.10 12.34 1.39
CA ASN A 33 7.30 11.24 0.44
C ASN A 33 6.00 10.59 -0.04
N PHE A 34 4.84 11.12 0.33
CA PHE A 34 3.58 10.63 -0.19
C PHE A 34 3.41 11.04 -1.65
N VAL A 35 3.10 10.07 -2.50
CA VAL A 35 2.81 10.29 -3.92
C VAL A 35 1.29 10.32 -4.11
N TYR A 36 0.81 11.33 -4.82
CA TYR A 36 -0.60 11.58 -5.05
C TYR A 36 -0.98 11.24 -6.51
N PRO A 37 -1.39 9.98 -6.83
CA PRO A 37 -2.00 9.67 -8.12
C PRO A 37 -3.29 10.47 -8.31
N ASP A 38 -3.66 10.79 -9.55
CA ASP A 38 -4.86 11.59 -9.85
C ASP A 38 -6.12 10.97 -9.21
N TYR A 39 -6.26 9.64 -9.27
CA TYR A 39 -7.35 8.94 -8.62
C TYR A 39 -7.42 9.15 -7.10
N PHE A 40 -6.27 9.31 -6.42
CA PHE A 40 -6.24 9.63 -4.98
C PHE A 40 -6.80 11.02 -4.72
N LEU A 41 -6.43 12.00 -5.55
CA LEU A 41 -6.89 13.38 -5.42
C LEU A 41 -8.37 13.55 -5.82
N GLU A 42 -8.80 12.83 -6.87
CA GLU A 42 -10.16 12.96 -7.40
C GLU A 42 -11.20 12.13 -6.64
N THR A 43 -10.79 11.00 -6.05
CA THR A 43 -11.73 10.04 -5.47
C THR A 43 -11.40 9.68 -4.01
N ILE A 44 -10.18 9.17 -3.74
CA ILE A 44 -9.88 8.56 -2.44
C ILE A 44 -9.85 9.59 -1.32
N LEU A 45 -9.07 10.68 -1.45
CA LEU A 45 -8.98 11.71 -0.43
C LEU A 45 -10.31 12.46 -0.20
N PRO A 46 -11.06 12.87 -1.26
CA PRO A 46 -12.36 13.50 -1.06
C PRO A 46 -13.35 12.59 -0.32
N GLU A 47 -13.44 11.30 -0.67
CA GLU A 47 -14.32 10.35 0.03
C GLU A 47 -13.87 10.09 1.48
N PHE A 48 -12.56 10.06 1.72
CA PHE A 48 -12.00 9.94 3.07
C PHE A 48 -12.43 11.14 3.92
N VAL A 49 -12.16 12.35 3.45
CA VAL A 49 -12.45 13.61 4.15
C VAL A 49 -13.96 13.78 4.36
N LYS A 50 -14.77 13.53 3.32
CA LYS A 50 -16.23 13.59 3.40
C LYS A 50 -16.79 12.71 4.52
N ASN A 51 -16.20 11.53 4.71
CA ASN A 51 -16.63 10.60 5.76
C ASN A 51 -16.15 11.00 7.16
N MET A 52 -15.21 11.95 7.27
CA MET A 52 -14.66 12.44 8.54
C MET A 52 -15.25 13.80 8.98
N VAL A 53 -15.87 14.55 8.07
CA VAL A 53 -16.51 15.85 8.40
C VAL A 53 -17.84 15.60 9.10
N PHE A 54 -17.95 16.03 10.36
CA PHE A 54 -19.15 15.85 11.18
C PHE A 54 -20.32 16.73 10.74
N GLY A 55 -21.54 16.24 11.00
CA GLY A 55 -22.78 16.92 10.61
C GLY A 55 -23.31 16.50 9.24
N GLY A 56 -22.60 15.66 8.51
CA GLY A 56 -23.09 14.96 7.32
C GLY A 56 -23.99 13.77 7.70
N HIS A 57 -24.87 13.38 6.78
CA HIS A 57 -25.61 12.13 6.89
C HIS A 57 -24.77 10.97 6.36
N ASP A 58 -24.88 9.77 6.98
CA ASP A 58 -24.27 8.51 6.53
C ASP A 58 -22.73 8.42 6.70
N GLN A 59 -22.24 8.83 7.88
CA GLN A 59 -20.84 8.56 8.26
C GLN A 59 -20.68 7.07 8.60
N LYS A 60 -19.61 6.48 8.11
CA LYS A 60 -19.31 5.04 8.24
C LYS A 60 -17.89 4.84 8.72
N GLY A 61 -17.61 3.67 9.25
CA GLY A 61 -16.23 3.21 9.39
C GLY A 61 -15.52 3.19 8.02
N ILE A 62 -14.22 3.31 7.99
CA ILE A 62 -13.43 3.36 6.77
C ILE A 62 -12.60 2.09 6.63
N GLN A 63 -12.82 1.36 5.53
CA GLN A 63 -12.02 0.21 5.15
C GLN A 63 -11.14 0.57 3.96
N VAL A 64 -9.81 0.63 4.17
CA VAL A 64 -8.83 0.88 3.10
C VAL A 64 -8.38 -0.45 2.53
N ILE A 65 -8.67 -0.67 1.26
CA ILE A 65 -8.45 -1.94 0.56
C ILE A 65 -7.32 -1.80 -0.45
N GLY A 66 -6.41 -2.74 -0.46
CA GLY A 66 -5.34 -2.81 -1.45
C GLY A 66 -4.35 -3.91 -1.12
N SER A 67 -3.73 -4.50 -2.11
CA SER A 67 -2.72 -5.55 -1.95
C SER A 67 -1.56 -5.11 -1.04
N TYR A 68 -0.70 -6.02 -0.64
CA TYR A 68 0.49 -5.67 0.15
C TYR A 68 1.34 -4.60 -0.58
N GLY A 69 1.77 -3.59 0.17
CA GLY A 69 2.67 -2.55 -0.35
C GLY A 69 2.01 -1.46 -1.20
N THR A 70 0.69 -1.49 -1.44
CA THR A 70 -0.04 -0.46 -2.20
C THR A 70 -0.09 0.92 -1.54
N GLY A 71 0.46 1.06 -0.32
CA GLY A 71 0.46 2.33 0.40
C GLY A 71 -0.75 2.54 1.32
N LYS A 72 -1.51 1.50 1.69
CA LYS A 72 -2.64 1.60 2.65
C LYS A 72 -2.26 2.29 3.95
N SER A 73 -1.25 1.75 4.63
CA SER A 73 -0.75 2.31 5.90
C SER A 73 -0.20 3.72 5.71
N HIS A 74 0.39 4.03 4.54
CA HIS A 74 0.86 5.37 4.21
C HIS A 74 -0.32 6.35 4.03
N LEU A 75 -1.34 5.96 3.26
CA LEU A 75 -2.56 6.77 3.09
C LEU A 75 -3.27 7.01 4.43
N MET A 76 -3.48 5.96 5.23
CA MET A 76 -4.09 6.08 6.54
C MET A 76 -3.25 6.96 7.46
N GLY A 77 -1.92 6.78 7.47
CA GLY A 77 -0.99 7.60 8.24
C GLY A 77 -1.02 9.08 7.83
N LEU A 78 -1.01 9.36 6.53
CA LEU A 78 -1.13 10.73 5.98
C LEU A 78 -2.38 11.43 6.51
N VAL A 79 -3.55 10.78 6.37
CA VAL A 79 -4.83 11.34 6.82
C VAL A 79 -4.84 11.57 8.33
N GLN A 80 -4.35 10.60 9.09
CA GLN A 80 -4.25 10.70 10.55
C GLN A 80 -3.35 11.85 11.00
N LEU A 81 -2.17 12.00 10.38
CA LEU A 81 -1.22 13.06 10.74
C LEU A 81 -1.78 14.47 10.50
N VAL A 82 -2.49 14.68 9.39
CA VAL A 82 -3.15 15.97 9.12
C VAL A 82 -4.35 16.17 10.05
N ALA A 83 -5.15 15.14 10.30
CA ALA A 83 -6.30 15.22 11.20
C ALA A 83 -5.90 15.51 12.66
N GLU A 84 -4.74 15.01 13.09
CA GLU A 84 -4.20 15.20 14.44
C GLU A 84 -3.59 16.58 14.64
N ASN A 85 -2.80 17.08 13.66
CA ASN A 85 -2.13 18.38 13.74
C ASN A 85 -2.32 19.19 12.46
N ALA A 86 -2.90 20.39 12.58
CA ALA A 86 -3.16 21.29 11.47
C ALA A 86 -1.86 21.78 10.77
N ASP A 87 -0.75 21.90 11.50
CA ASP A 87 0.53 22.33 10.93
C ASP A 87 1.05 21.34 9.87
N ASN A 88 0.70 20.07 10.00
CA ASN A 88 1.05 19.03 9.03
C ASN A 88 0.44 19.27 7.64
N LEU A 89 -0.60 20.08 7.54
CA LEU A 89 -1.19 20.46 6.25
C LEU A 89 -0.20 21.24 5.38
N ALA A 90 0.61 22.12 5.99
CA ALA A 90 1.64 22.89 5.29
C ALA A 90 2.78 22.01 4.75
N GLU A 91 3.01 20.87 5.38
CA GLU A 91 4.06 19.91 4.98
C GLU A 91 3.68 19.08 3.74
N LEU A 92 2.40 19.09 3.34
CA LEU A 92 1.99 18.38 2.12
C LEU A 92 2.53 19.10 0.88
N ARG A 93 3.24 18.37 0.02
CA ARG A 93 3.82 18.96 -1.22
C ARG A 93 2.78 19.23 -2.31
N ASN A 94 1.61 18.60 -2.23
CA ASN A 94 0.54 18.75 -3.23
C ASN A 94 -0.52 19.76 -2.75
N GLU A 95 -0.75 20.82 -3.54
CA GLU A 95 -1.69 21.89 -3.21
C GLU A 95 -3.13 21.41 -3.16
N GLN A 96 -3.57 20.62 -4.13
CA GLN A 96 -4.92 20.06 -4.17
C GLN A 96 -5.19 19.15 -2.96
N ALA A 97 -4.19 18.34 -2.54
CA ALA A 97 -4.31 17.54 -1.31
C ALA A 97 -4.48 18.42 -0.06
N ARG A 98 -3.77 19.57 0.03
CA ARG A 98 -3.95 20.54 1.11
C ARG A 98 -5.38 21.08 1.15
N GLU A 99 -5.91 21.50 0.00
CA GLU A 99 -7.29 21.98 -0.10
C GLU A 99 -8.32 20.93 0.32
N ILE A 100 -8.17 19.69 -0.18
CA ILE A 100 -9.07 18.59 0.14
C ILE A 100 -9.05 18.29 1.64
N MET A 101 -7.87 18.27 2.27
CA MET A 101 -7.72 17.85 3.68
C MET A 101 -7.92 18.98 4.69
N GLN A 102 -8.00 20.24 4.27
CA GLN A 102 -8.25 21.39 5.13
C GLN A 102 -9.44 21.21 6.10
N PRO A 103 -10.59 20.64 5.69
CA PRO A 103 -11.75 20.47 6.57
C PRO A 103 -11.50 19.61 7.82
N ILE A 104 -10.52 18.71 7.78
CA ILE A 104 -10.22 17.77 8.88
C ILE A 104 -8.96 18.16 9.66
N ALA A 105 -8.16 19.12 9.17
CA ALA A 105 -6.86 19.44 9.71
C ALA A 105 -6.93 19.87 11.19
N GLY A 106 -6.20 19.16 12.05
CA GLY A 106 -6.11 19.40 13.49
C GLY A 106 -7.41 19.20 14.28
N LYS A 107 -8.41 18.53 13.70
CA LYS A 107 -9.74 18.37 14.32
C LYS A 107 -9.94 17.05 15.07
N PHE A 108 -8.92 16.20 15.15
CA PHE A 108 -9.05 14.90 15.76
C PHE A 108 -7.95 14.61 16.77
N MET A 109 -8.26 13.76 17.72
CA MET A 109 -7.27 13.02 18.48
C MET A 109 -7.20 11.60 17.91
N VAL A 110 -6.00 11.04 17.82
CA VAL A 110 -5.76 9.78 17.09
C VAL A 110 -5.14 8.75 18.01
N HIS A 111 -5.75 7.58 18.08
CA HIS A 111 -5.15 6.38 18.66
C HIS A 111 -4.96 5.32 17.57
N ARG A 112 -3.74 4.82 17.44
CA ARG A 112 -3.33 3.88 16.40
C ARG A 112 -2.57 2.70 16.99
N PHE A 113 -2.89 1.50 16.54
CA PHE A 113 -2.23 0.28 16.99
C PHE A 113 -2.33 -0.86 15.96
N GLU A 114 -1.52 -1.89 16.17
CA GLU A 114 -1.54 -3.14 15.40
C GLU A 114 -2.21 -4.23 16.23
N LEU A 115 -3.04 -5.07 15.60
CA LEU A 115 -3.74 -6.13 16.30
C LEU A 115 -2.80 -7.24 16.79
N GLN A 116 -2.91 -7.58 18.07
CA GLN A 116 -2.26 -8.74 18.67
C GLN A 116 -3.23 -9.93 18.68
N HIS A 117 -2.76 -11.13 18.36
CA HIS A 117 -3.61 -12.26 17.97
C HIS A 117 -4.30 -13.02 19.10
N ASN A 118 -4.04 -12.71 20.37
CA ASN A 118 -4.36 -13.60 21.50
C ASN A 118 -5.71 -13.35 22.19
N ASN A 119 -6.45 -12.29 21.84
CA ASN A 119 -7.72 -11.93 22.51
C ASN A 119 -8.84 -11.66 21.48
N SER A 120 -10.10 -11.52 21.96
CA SER A 120 -11.21 -11.05 21.13
C SER A 120 -11.00 -9.60 20.72
N LEU A 121 -11.58 -9.22 19.57
CA LEU A 121 -11.47 -7.84 19.05
C LEU A 121 -11.99 -6.82 20.07
N TRP A 122 -13.13 -7.11 20.74
CA TRP A 122 -13.68 -6.22 21.74
C TRP A 122 -12.71 -5.94 22.87
N ARG A 123 -12.08 -6.98 23.40
CA ARG A 123 -11.14 -6.85 24.51
C ARG A 123 -9.89 -6.06 24.11
N ILE A 124 -9.37 -6.28 22.91
CA ILE A 124 -8.23 -5.53 22.39
C ILE A 124 -8.60 -4.05 22.21
N VAL A 125 -9.72 -3.79 21.53
CA VAL A 125 -10.18 -2.43 21.23
C VAL A 125 -10.47 -1.65 22.52
N THR A 126 -11.19 -2.23 23.48
CA THR A 126 -11.51 -1.55 24.75
C THR A 126 -10.26 -1.32 25.59
N PHE A 127 -9.31 -2.24 25.60
CA PHE A 127 -8.03 -2.06 26.28
C PHE A 127 -7.23 -0.88 25.68
N GLU A 128 -7.14 -0.82 24.36
CA GLU A 128 -6.39 0.25 23.67
C GLU A 128 -7.10 1.60 23.80
N ILE A 129 -8.43 1.65 23.67
CA ILE A 129 -9.19 2.88 23.94
C ILE A 129 -9.02 3.31 25.39
N GLN A 130 -9.08 2.37 26.37
CA GLN A 130 -8.92 2.70 27.79
C GLN A 130 -7.56 3.33 28.07
N ARG A 131 -6.48 2.79 27.49
CA ARG A 131 -5.13 3.39 27.60
C ARG A 131 -5.10 4.82 27.06
N PHE A 132 -5.77 5.06 25.93
CA PHE A 132 -5.90 6.40 25.37
C PHE A 132 -6.69 7.34 26.31
N LEU A 133 -7.84 6.90 26.82
CA LEU A 133 -8.67 7.68 27.74
C LEU A 133 -7.90 8.03 29.02
N ASP A 134 -7.19 7.06 29.61
CA ASP A 134 -6.39 7.25 30.81
C ASP A 134 -5.24 8.24 30.58
N SER A 135 -4.57 8.17 29.42
CA SER A 135 -3.47 9.09 29.06
C SER A 135 -3.91 10.53 28.81
N HIS A 136 -5.20 10.73 28.58
CA HIS A 136 -5.82 12.04 28.34
C HIS A 136 -6.77 12.46 29.47
N ASP A 137 -6.73 11.78 30.62
CA ASP A 137 -7.56 12.05 31.80
C ASP A 137 -9.07 12.15 31.46
N ILE A 138 -9.59 11.27 30.59
CA ILE A 138 -11.01 11.19 30.26
C ILE A 138 -11.68 10.21 31.22
N ASP A 139 -12.70 10.68 31.94
CA ASP A 139 -13.37 9.92 33.01
C ASP A 139 -14.41 8.97 32.43
N TYR A 140 -13.93 7.84 31.89
CA TYR A 140 -14.77 6.72 31.48
C TYR A 140 -13.99 5.40 31.66
N LYS A 141 -14.75 4.35 32.07
CA LYS A 141 -14.20 3.00 32.25
C LYS A 141 -15.10 1.97 31.56
N PHE A 142 -14.51 1.17 30.68
CA PHE A 142 -15.20 0.01 30.12
C PHE A 142 -15.41 -1.04 31.19
N ASP A 143 -16.63 -1.59 31.25
CA ASP A 143 -16.99 -2.67 32.15
C ASP A 143 -17.11 -3.99 31.36
N GLU A 144 -16.18 -4.92 31.61
CA GLU A 144 -16.17 -6.24 30.97
C GLU A 144 -17.40 -7.08 31.28
N ASN A 145 -18.06 -6.84 32.42
CA ASN A 145 -19.24 -7.55 32.87
C ASN A 145 -20.56 -6.80 32.57
N SER A 146 -20.49 -5.73 31.80
CA SER A 146 -21.64 -4.91 31.47
C SER A 146 -22.68 -5.70 30.65
N LEU A 147 -23.96 -5.54 31.00
CA LEU A 147 -25.07 -6.01 30.18
C LEU A 147 -25.40 -5.10 29.00
N LYS A 148 -24.73 -3.95 28.91
CA LYS A 148 -24.86 -3.02 27.76
C LYS A 148 -24.25 -3.58 26.50
N SER A 149 -24.88 -3.30 25.39
CA SER A 149 -24.32 -3.63 24.07
C SER A 149 -22.99 -2.90 23.79
N TYR A 150 -22.21 -3.41 22.86
CA TYR A 150 -20.98 -2.76 22.41
C TYR A 150 -21.22 -1.31 21.95
N GLY A 151 -22.32 -1.07 21.22
CA GLY A 151 -22.69 0.26 20.74
C GLY A 151 -23.04 1.23 21.86
N GLU A 152 -23.73 0.79 22.92
CA GLU A 152 -24.04 1.62 24.09
C GLU A 152 -22.77 2.02 24.84
N GLN A 153 -21.86 1.09 25.08
CA GLN A 153 -20.59 1.38 25.73
C GLN A 153 -19.72 2.36 24.91
N LEU A 154 -19.67 2.19 23.58
CA LEU A 154 -18.97 3.14 22.69
C LEU A 154 -19.63 4.52 22.70
N SER A 155 -20.95 4.61 22.73
CA SER A 155 -21.66 5.89 22.78
C SER A 155 -21.42 6.63 24.10
N GLU A 156 -21.41 5.94 25.23
CA GLU A 156 -21.08 6.52 26.53
C GLU A 156 -19.63 6.97 26.62
N MET A 157 -18.70 6.17 26.09
CA MET A 157 -17.29 6.53 25.97
C MET A 157 -17.12 7.81 25.14
N MET A 158 -17.80 7.89 24.00
CA MET A 158 -17.74 9.09 23.15
C MET A 158 -18.39 10.30 23.80
N ALA A 159 -19.46 10.12 24.59
CA ALA A 159 -20.05 11.23 25.35
C ALA A 159 -19.04 11.80 26.36
N ALA A 160 -18.31 10.95 27.10
CA ALA A 160 -17.26 11.39 28.01
C ALA A 160 -16.08 12.05 27.29
N PHE A 161 -15.72 11.53 26.09
CA PHE A 161 -14.70 12.15 25.25
C PHE A 161 -15.12 13.55 24.77
N GLU A 162 -16.34 13.69 24.23
CA GLU A 162 -16.87 14.94 23.69
C GLU A 162 -17.14 15.98 24.76
N ASP A 163 -17.46 15.60 25.99
CA ASP A 163 -17.57 16.50 27.13
C ASP A 163 -16.22 17.17 27.43
N LYS A 164 -15.12 16.43 27.37
CA LYS A 164 -13.77 16.95 27.57
C LYS A 164 -13.20 17.69 26.36
N TYR A 165 -13.48 17.19 25.17
CA TYR A 165 -12.94 17.71 23.89
C TYR A 165 -14.06 18.00 22.88
N PRO A 166 -14.89 19.04 23.13
CA PRO A 166 -16.11 19.31 22.36
C PRO A 166 -15.83 19.63 20.87
N ASP A 167 -14.66 20.17 20.57
CA ASP A 167 -14.27 20.56 19.20
C ASP A 167 -13.46 19.50 18.48
N LYS A 168 -13.21 18.35 19.10
CA LYS A 168 -12.42 17.25 18.53
C LYS A 168 -13.27 16.02 18.25
N GLY A 169 -12.86 15.28 17.22
CA GLY A 169 -13.29 13.89 17.04
C GLY A 169 -12.21 12.91 17.50
N PHE A 170 -12.58 11.66 17.60
CA PHE A 170 -11.67 10.57 17.97
C PHE A 170 -11.50 9.58 16.83
N ILE A 171 -10.24 9.41 16.35
CA ILE A 171 -9.88 8.41 15.35
C ILE A 171 -9.27 7.19 16.05
N LEU A 172 -9.85 6.02 15.81
CA LEU A 172 -9.27 4.72 16.12
C LEU A 172 -8.80 4.07 14.80
N ALA A 173 -7.49 3.87 14.67
CA ALA A 173 -6.89 3.30 13.47
C ALA A 173 -6.20 1.98 13.76
N ILE A 174 -6.55 0.94 12.98
CA ILE A 174 -6.02 -0.41 13.14
C ILE A 174 -5.38 -0.86 11.84
N ASP A 175 -4.17 -1.42 11.91
CA ASP A 175 -3.57 -2.16 10.78
C ASP A 175 -3.68 -3.68 10.99
N GLU A 176 -3.51 -4.45 9.90
CA GLU A 176 -3.51 -5.93 9.86
C GLU A 176 -4.85 -6.59 10.29
N MET A 177 -5.99 -5.91 10.12
CA MET A 177 -7.31 -6.44 10.49
C MET A 177 -7.63 -7.77 9.78
N LEU A 178 -7.30 -7.92 8.50
CA LEU A 178 -7.65 -9.13 7.75
C LEU A 178 -6.93 -10.36 8.29
N GLN A 179 -5.66 -10.23 8.67
CA GLN A 179 -4.89 -11.34 9.26
C GLN A 179 -5.50 -11.78 10.59
N PHE A 180 -5.90 -10.82 11.43
CA PHE A 180 -6.60 -11.12 12.66
C PHE A 180 -7.90 -11.91 12.41
N LEU A 181 -8.75 -11.45 11.49
CA LEU A 181 -10.02 -12.13 11.17
C LEU A 181 -9.81 -13.54 10.62
N ARG A 182 -8.76 -13.77 9.81
CA ARG A 182 -8.40 -15.11 9.32
C ARG A 182 -8.06 -16.05 10.47
N LEU A 183 -7.21 -15.64 11.39
CA LEU A 183 -6.87 -16.44 12.57
C LEU A 183 -8.09 -16.72 13.46
N ARG A 184 -9.01 -15.75 13.56
CA ARG A 184 -10.28 -15.96 14.28
C ARG A 184 -11.21 -16.94 13.54
N ALA A 185 -11.21 -16.93 12.22
CA ALA A 185 -11.95 -17.89 11.40
C ALA A 185 -11.38 -19.32 11.55
N GLU A 186 -10.07 -19.48 11.49
CA GLU A 186 -9.38 -20.76 11.69
C GLU A 186 -9.66 -21.35 13.09
N SER A 187 -9.77 -20.50 14.10
CA SER A 187 -10.10 -20.91 15.47
C SER A 187 -11.61 -21.04 15.77
N GLY A 188 -12.48 -20.85 14.76
CA GLY A 188 -13.93 -20.95 14.90
C GLY A 188 -14.58 -19.80 15.66
N ASN A 189 -13.90 -18.68 15.84
CA ASN A 189 -14.35 -17.54 16.64
C ASN A 189 -14.71 -16.29 15.80
N LEU A 190 -14.77 -16.37 14.47
CA LEU A 190 -15.05 -15.21 13.62
C LEU A 190 -16.42 -14.59 13.90
N GLU A 191 -17.45 -15.42 14.09
CA GLU A 191 -18.83 -14.94 14.31
C GLU A 191 -18.97 -14.06 15.54
N SER A 192 -18.13 -14.26 16.56
CA SER A 192 -18.11 -13.44 17.77
C SER A 192 -17.46 -12.06 17.56
N GLU A 193 -16.62 -11.90 16.53
CA GLU A 193 -15.93 -10.64 16.22
C GLU A 193 -16.78 -9.71 15.33
N LEU A 194 -17.65 -10.26 14.48
CA LEU A 194 -18.44 -9.47 13.53
C LEU A 194 -19.40 -8.47 14.19
N PRO A 195 -20.10 -8.79 15.31
CA PRO A 195 -20.89 -7.80 16.06
C PRO A 195 -20.07 -6.62 16.58
N VAL A 196 -18.80 -6.84 16.95
CA VAL A 196 -17.90 -5.78 17.39
C VAL A 196 -17.59 -4.83 16.21
N LEU A 197 -17.24 -5.38 15.06
CA LEU A 197 -17.02 -4.57 13.84
C LEU A 197 -18.28 -3.79 13.47
N GLN A 198 -19.46 -4.41 13.57
CA GLN A 198 -20.73 -3.73 13.31
C GLN A 198 -20.95 -2.56 14.28
N ALA A 199 -20.67 -2.74 15.57
CA ALA A 199 -20.82 -1.70 16.59
C ALA A 199 -19.83 -0.54 16.37
N LEU A 200 -18.56 -0.82 16.04
CA LEU A 200 -17.55 0.20 15.72
C LEU A 200 -17.96 1.05 14.52
N GLY A 201 -18.42 0.40 13.44
CA GLY A 201 -18.90 1.11 12.25
C GLY A 201 -20.18 1.93 12.53
N GLN A 202 -21.06 1.44 13.41
CA GLN A 202 -22.28 2.17 13.79
C GLN A 202 -21.97 3.37 14.70
N ALA A 203 -20.96 3.28 15.58
CA ALA A 203 -20.52 4.40 16.42
C ALA A 203 -20.06 5.59 15.55
N CYS A 204 -19.44 5.34 14.40
CA CYS A 204 -19.05 6.39 13.46
C CYS A 204 -20.23 7.23 12.93
N ASN A 205 -21.43 6.61 12.80
CA ASN A 205 -22.60 7.34 12.32
C ASN A 205 -23.29 8.17 13.42
N ASN A 206 -23.08 7.82 14.66
CA ASN A 206 -23.86 8.37 15.79
C ASN A 206 -23.07 9.39 16.63
N THR A 207 -21.74 9.43 16.50
CA THR A 207 -20.83 10.24 17.34
C THR A 207 -19.70 10.83 16.50
N LYS A 208 -18.80 11.62 17.12
CA LYS A 208 -17.57 12.11 16.47
C LYS A 208 -16.46 11.06 16.46
N PHE A 209 -16.82 9.79 16.38
CA PHE A 209 -15.91 8.68 16.28
C PHE A 209 -15.62 8.31 14.83
N VAL A 210 -14.37 8.07 14.52
CA VAL A 210 -13.93 7.55 13.20
C VAL A 210 -13.16 6.27 13.45
N PHE A 211 -13.64 5.17 12.90
CA PHE A 211 -12.93 3.90 12.90
C PHE A 211 -12.40 3.60 11.53
N MET A 212 -11.08 3.35 11.41
CA MET A 212 -10.45 3.01 10.14
C MET A 212 -9.49 1.83 10.25
N PHE A 213 -9.46 1.00 9.23
CA PHE A 213 -8.54 -0.13 9.16
C PHE A 213 -8.13 -0.49 7.74
N GLY A 214 -6.93 -1.10 7.61
CA GLY A 214 -6.38 -1.59 6.36
C GLY A 214 -6.62 -3.08 6.14
N VAL A 215 -6.98 -3.47 4.89
CA VAL A 215 -7.11 -4.87 4.49
C VAL A 215 -6.49 -5.10 3.12
N GLN A 216 -6.01 -6.32 2.86
CA GLN A 216 -5.41 -6.68 1.59
C GLN A 216 -6.44 -6.99 0.50
N GLU A 217 -7.62 -7.43 0.89
CA GLU A 217 -8.77 -7.71 0.01
C GLU A 217 -10.07 -7.45 0.73
N LEU A 218 -11.17 -7.44 -0.02
CA LEU A 218 -12.50 -7.28 0.55
C LEU A 218 -12.84 -8.43 1.49
N ILE A 219 -13.06 -8.12 2.77
CA ILE A 219 -13.44 -9.11 3.81
C ILE A 219 -14.71 -9.88 3.38
N TYR A 220 -15.66 -9.19 2.74
CA TYR A 220 -16.96 -9.74 2.37
C TYR A 220 -16.93 -10.75 1.22
N SER A 221 -15.87 -10.78 0.43
CA SER A 221 -15.70 -11.67 -0.73
C SER A 221 -14.64 -12.76 -0.50
N ALA A 222 -13.97 -12.74 0.63
CA ALA A 222 -12.99 -13.76 0.97
C ALA A 222 -13.66 -15.13 1.17
N ARG A 223 -13.14 -16.13 0.47
CA ARG A 223 -13.75 -17.49 0.45
C ARG A 223 -13.81 -18.13 1.83
N GLU A 224 -12.80 -17.87 2.64
CA GLU A 224 -12.69 -18.39 4.02
C GLU A 224 -13.78 -17.84 4.97
N PHE A 225 -14.47 -16.77 4.60
CA PHE A 225 -15.51 -16.15 5.41
C PHE A 225 -16.94 -16.39 4.91
N GLN A 226 -17.12 -17.20 3.85
CA GLN A 226 -18.43 -17.43 3.23
C GLN A 226 -19.47 -18.03 4.20
N PHE A 227 -19.04 -18.80 5.19
CA PHE A 227 -19.93 -19.34 6.22
C PHE A 227 -20.61 -18.26 7.06
N ALA A 228 -20.05 -17.06 7.17
CA ALA A 228 -20.57 -15.92 7.91
C ALA A 228 -21.16 -14.82 6.99
N ALA A 229 -21.55 -15.14 5.75
CA ALA A 229 -21.94 -14.19 4.71
C ALA A 229 -23.06 -13.21 5.12
N ASP A 230 -24.07 -13.67 5.85
CA ASP A 230 -25.18 -12.82 6.30
C ASP A 230 -24.75 -11.80 7.37
N MET A 231 -23.86 -12.17 8.26
CA MET A 231 -23.28 -11.26 9.25
C MET A 231 -22.34 -10.26 8.57
N LEU A 232 -21.51 -10.72 7.65
CA LEU A 232 -20.61 -9.88 6.86
C LEU A 232 -21.37 -8.84 6.03
N ARG A 233 -22.55 -9.17 5.51
CA ARG A 233 -23.38 -8.19 4.80
C ARG A 233 -23.78 -7.03 5.72
N LYS A 234 -24.16 -7.30 6.96
CA LYS A 234 -24.49 -6.27 7.95
C LYS A 234 -23.27 -5.41 8.32
N VAL A 235 -22.08 -6.02 8.40
CA VAL A 235 -20.82 -5.29 8.60
C VAL A 235 -20.56 -4.37 7.41
N LYS A 236 -20.66 -4.88 6.16
CA LYS A 236 -20.44 -4.12 4.94
C LYS A 236 -21.22 -2.81 4.89
N ASP A 237 -22.48 -2.82 5.29
CA ASP A 237 -23.34 -1.63 5.26
C ASP A 237 -22.86 -0.51 6.21
N ARG A 238 -21.99 -0.84 7.17
CA ARG A 238 -21.43 0.09 8.16
C ARG A 238 -20.09 0.68 7.77
N TYR A 239 -19.53 0.28 6.62
CA TYR A 239 -18.20 0.73 6.17
C TYR A 239 -18.23 1.35 4.79
N ARG A 240 -17.35 2.34 4.61
CA ARG A 240 -16.99 2.91 3.31
C ARG A 240 -15.73 2.20 2.83
N ASP A 241 -15.83 1.56 1.68
CA ASP A 241 -14.72 0.86 1.05
C ASP A 241 -13.91 1.83 0.18
N LEU A 242 -12.63 2.05 0.50
CA LEU A 242 -11.70 2.86 -0.26
C LEU A 242 -10.64 1.95 -0.87
N SER A 243 -10.76 1.67 -2.16
CA SER A 243 -9.88 0.74 -2.86
C SER A 243 -8.73 1.45 -3.55
N ILE A 244 -7.50 1.11 -3.16
CA ILE A 244 -6.28 1.56 -3.85
C ILE A 244 -6.09 0.67 -5.08
N ARG A 245 -6.01 1.28 -6.27
CA ARG A 245 -5.88 0.58 -7.54
C ARG A 245 -4.43 0.13 -7.76
N ARG A 246 -4.27 -0.99 -8.46
CA ARG A 246 -2.95 -1.54 -8.82
C ARG A 246 -2.20 -0.67 -9.84
N GLU A 247 -2.92 0.00 -10.71
CA GLU A 247 -2.36 0.90 -11.74
C GLU A 247 -1.54 2.06 -11.15
N ASP A 248 -1.81 2.39 -9.89
CA ASP A 248 -1.08 3.41 -9.15
C ASP A 248 0.38 3.01 -8.85
N VAL A 249 0.74 1.71 -8.95
CA VAL A 249 2.12 1.24 -8.69
C VAL A 249 3.11 1.77 -9.69
N SER A 250 2.79 1.71 -10.98
CA SER A 250 3.66 2.27 -12.04
C SER A 250 3.87 3.76 -11.83
N TYR A 251 2.83 4.48 -11.44
CA TYR A 251 2.91 5.90 -11.11
C TYR A 251 3.78 6.16 -9.86
N VAL A 252 3.60 5.34 -8.81
CA VAL A 252 4.42 5.45 -7.58
C VAL A 252 5.88 5.16 -7.88
N VAL A 253 6.19 4.11 -8.67
CA VAL A 253 7.57 3.81 -9.11
C VAL A 253 8.16 4.99 -9.86
N GLN A 254 7.43 5.53 -10.85
CA GLN A 254 7.86 6.67 -11.64
C GLN A 254 8.16 7.90 -10.79
N LYS A 255 7.24 8.28 -9.88
CA LYS A 255 7.33 9.52 -9.10
C LYS A 255 8.25 9.41 -7.89
N ARG A 256 8.31 8.25 -7.27
CA ARG A 256 9.06 8.07 -6.03
C ARG A 256 10.51 7.65 -6.25
N LEU A 257 10.72 6.71 -7.19
CA LEU A 257 12.06 6.16 -7.46
C LEU A 257 12.76 6.85 -8.61
N LEU A 258 12.02 7.24 -9.64
CA LEU A 258 12.56 7.55 -10.97
C LEU A 258 12.07 8.92 -11.45
N ASP A 259 11.97 9.91 -10.56
CA ASP A 259 11.50 11.25 -10.97
C ASP A 259 12.44 11.89 -11.99
N LYS A 260 11.86 12.60 -12.96
CA LYS A 260 12.56 13.16 -14.11
C LYS A 260 12.01 14.52 -14.49
N THR A 261 12.90 15.44 -14.80
CA THR A 261 12.55 16.70 -15.44
C THR A 261 12.17 16.47 -16.91
N GLU A 262 11.48 17.41 -17.52
CA GLU A 262 11.13 17.34 -18.96
C GLU A 262 12.38 17.29 -19.86
N GLN A 263 13.49 17.93 -19.45
CA GLN A 263 14.77 17.84 -20.16
C GLN A 263 15.34 16.43 -20.11
N GLN A 264 15.31 15.79 -18.93
CA GLN A 264 15.74 14.40 -18.77
C GLN A 264 14.87 13.43 -19.59
N LYS A 265 13.56 13.63 -19.60
CA LYS A 265 12.64 12.84 -20.43
C LYS A 265 12.93 13.01 -21.94
N ALA A 266 13.26 14.22 -22.39
CA ALA A 266 13.66 14.46 -23.79
C ALA A 266 14.92 13.68 -24.16
N ILE A 267 15.94 13.69 -23.29
CA ILE A 267 17.21 12.94 -23.50
C ILE A 267 16.90 11.43 -23.57
N ILE A 268 16.12 10.90 -22.65
CA ILE A 268 15.74 9.48 -22.62
C ILE A 268 14.96 9.09 -23.89
N ARG A 269 14.04 9.96 -24.34
CA ARG A 269 13.25 9.72 -25.55
C ARG A 269 14.15 9.60 -26.79
N GLU A 270 15.12 10.49 -26.97
CA GLU A 270 16.08 10.42 -28.08
C GLU A 270 16.97 9.17 -27.96
N HIS A 271 17.40 8.79 -26.76
CA HIS A 271 18.15 7.55 -26.55
C HIS A 271 17.36 6.30 -26.92
N LEU A 272 16.09 6.22 -26.55
CA LEU A 272 15.23 5.03 -26.81
C LEU A 272 14.74 4.92 -28.25
N LYS A 273 14.67 6.02 -28.97
CA LYS A 273 14.13 6.09 -30.35
C LYS A 273 14.76 5.09 -31.35
N PRO A 274 16.09 4.87 -31.38
CA PRO A 274 16.69 3.87 -32.26
C PRO A 274 16.26 2.43 -31.97
N PHE A 275 15.81 2.16 -30.76
CA PHE A 275 15.42 0.81 -30.30
C PHE A 275 13.93 0.50 -30.54
N THR A 276 13.10 1.49 -30.86
CA THR A 276 11.66 1.29 -31.11
C THR A 276 11.33 0.20 -32.14
N PRO A 277 12.10 -0.02 -33.22
CA PRO A 277 11.82 -1.11 -34.17
C PRO A 277 12.03 -2.52 -33.59
N PHE A 278 12.80 -2.65 -32.51
CA PHE A 278 13.13 -3.94 -31.90
C PHE A 278 12.16 -4.37 -30.78
N PHE A 279 11.37 -3.43 -30.25
CA PHE A 279 10.40 -3.68 -29.20
C PHE A 279 9.00 -3.36 -29.74
N ALA A 280 8.18 -4.40 -29.93
CA ALA A 280 6.86 -4.28 -30.56
C ALA A 280 5.92 -3.28 -29.88
N ASP A 281 6.01 -3.17 -28.56
CA ASP A 281 5.15 -2.29 -27.73
C ASP A 281 5.76 -0.89 -27.52
N MET A 282 7.05 -0.70 -27.73
CA MET A 282 7.70 0.60 -27.50
C MET A 282 7.24 1.65 -28.52
N HIS A 283 7.00 1.23 -29.77
CA HIS A 283 6.63 2.15 -30.84
C HIS A 283 5.33 2.91 -30.55
N GLY A 284 4.32 2.22 -29.99
CA GLY A 284 3.03 2.84 -29.64
C GLY A 284 3.00 3.46 -28.23
N ASN A 285 3.98 3.13 -27.36
CA ASN A 285 3.97 3.45 -25.94
C ASN A 285 5.28 4.10 -25.44
N ILE A 286 6.02 4.80 -26.30
CA ILE A 286 7.33 5.37 -25.98
C ILE A 286 7.31 6.20 -24.68
N GLU A 287 6.25 6.95 -24.42
CA GLU A 287 6.12 7.78 -23.22
C GLU A 287 6.07 6.93 -21.93
N LYS A 288 5.49 5.73 -21.99
CA LYS A 288 5.51 4.80 -20.86
C LYS A 288 6.93 4.33 -20.55
N TYR A 289 7.72 4.05 -21.59
CA TYR A 289 9.13 3.71 -21.44
C TYR A 289 9.96 4.87 -20.90
N VAL A 290 9.78 6.08 -21.43
CA VAL A 290 10.45 7.30 -20.96
C VAL A 290 10.15 7.56 -19.48
N ASN A 291 8.90 7.47 -19.09
CA ASN A 291 8.47 7.72 -17.73
C ASN A 291 9.02 6.69 -16.74
N LEU A 292 9.07 5.42 -17.12
CA LEU A 292 9.56 4.32 -16.27
C LEU A 292 11.07 4.06 -16.41
N PHE A 293 11.77 4.69 -17.37
CA PHE A 293 13.20 4.47 -17.56
C PHE A 293 13.99 4.59 -16.25
N PRO A 294 14.93 3.70 -15.95
CA PRO A 294 15.44 2.59 -16.75
C PRO A 294 14.66 1.28 -16.61
N VAL A 295 13.46 1.27 -16.05
CA VAL A 295 12.65 0.05 -15.85
C VAL A 295 11.81 -0.22 -17.09
N HIS A 296 11.89 -1.45 -17.61
CA HIS A 296 11.00 -1.90 -18.69
C HIS A 296 9.55 -1.99 -18.15
N PRO A 297 8.54 -1.45 -18.85
CA PRO A 297 7.16 -1.47 -18.37
C PRO A 297 6.64 -2.86 -17.99
N SER A 298 6.99 -3.89 -18.76
CA SER A 298 6.60 -5.28 -18.45
C SER A 298 7.19 -5.82 -17.15
N TYR A 299 8.25 -5.21 -16.61
CA TYR A 299 8.78 -5.59 -15.30
C TYR A 299 7.71 -5.45 -14.21
N ILE A 300 7.03 -4.30 -14.19
CA ILE A 300 5.98 -4.03 -13.21
C ILE A 300 4.76 -4.92 -13.47
N GLU A 301 4.33 -5.01 -14.74
CA GLU A 301 3.16 -5.80 -15.15
C GLU A 301 3.31 -7.31 -14.85
N ASN A 302 4.51 -7.86 -15.08
CA ASN A 302 4.78 -9.27 -14.82
C ASN A 302 5.05 -9.56 -13.34
N PHE A 303 5.68 -8.62 -12.62
CA PHE A 303 5.86 -8.74 -11.18
C PHE A 303 4.52 -8.95 -10.46
N GLU A 304 3.48 -8.25 -10.88
CA GLU A 304 2.13 -8.39 -10.32
C GLU A 304 1.47 -9.75 -10.61
N LYS A 305 1.86 -10.41 -11.71
CA LYS A 305 1.34 -11.74 -12.09
C LYS A 305 2.03 -12.90 -11.36
N ILE A 306 3.23 -12.67 -10.84
CA ILE A 306 3.98 -13.70 -10.12
C ILE A 306 3.36 -13.87 -8.73
N LYS A 307 2.60 -14.96 -8.52
CA LYS A 307 1.93 -15.29 -7.26
C LYS A 307 2.87 -15.42 -6.05
N LEU A 308 4.16 -15.60 -6.31
CA LEU A 308 5.22 -15.75 -5.31
C LEU A 308 5.72 -14.38 -4.80
N ALA A 309 5.53 -13.32 -5.54
CA ALA A 309 5.88 -11.96 -5.12
C ALA A 309 4.78 -11.42 -4.20
N GLN A 310 4.95 -11.58 -2.91
CA GLN A 310 3.91 -11.30 -1.91
C GLN A 310 3.64 -9.80 -1.67
N SER A 311 4.47 -8.88 -2.18
CA SER A 311 4.21 -7.46 -1.93
C SER A 311 4.76 -6.51 -3.00
N GLN A 312 4.03 -5.42 -3.26
CA GLN A 312 4.53 -4.28 -4.04
C GLN A 312 5.75 -3.59 -3.39
N ARG A 313 6.00 -3.83 -2.10
CA ARG A 313 7.23 -3.46 -1.41
C ARG A 313 8.45 -4.13 -2.01
N GLU A 314 8.32 -5.37 -2.39
CA GLU A 314 9.43 -6.11 -2.98
C GLU A 314 9.80 -5.53 -4.34
N ILE A 315 8.81 -5.10 -5.15
CA ILE A 315 9.12 -4.46 -6.43
C ILE A 315 9.94 -3.19 -6.23
N LEU A 316 9.54 -2.33 -5.30
CA LEU A 316 10.25 -1.09 -5.05
C LEU A 316 11.64 -1.32 -4.45
N LYS A 317 11.77 -2.24 -3.47
CA LYS A 317 13.06 -2.62 -2.88
C LYS A 317 13.98 -3.30 -3.91
N THR A 318 13.41 -4.16 -4.72
CA THR A 318 14.13 -4.88 -5.77
C THR A 318 14.62 -3.92 -6.85
N LEU A 319 13.77 -3.01 -7.33
CA LEU A 319 14.15 -1.96 -8.27
C LEU A 319 15.19 -1.02 -7.67
N SER A 320 15.05 -0.64 -6.40
CA SER A 320 16.05 0.17 -5.71
C SER A 320 17.42 -0.49 -5.69
N ARG A 321 17.48 -1.80 -5.35
CA ARG A 321 18.73 -2.57 -5.36
C ARG A 321 19.31 -2.73 -6.76
N GLN A 322 18.47 -2.96 -7.77
CA GLN A 322 18.91 -3.05 -9.16
C GLN A 322 19.48 -1.72 -9.64
N PHE A 323 18.79 -0.63 -9.34
CA PHE A 323 19.26 0.69 -9.70
C PHE A 323 20.57 1.05 -9.01
N ASP A 324 20.73 0.72 -7.72
CA ASP A 324 22.00 0.92 -6.99
C ASP A 324 23.20 0.24 -7.66
N LYS A 325 22.99 -0.88 -8.35
CA LYS A 325 24.05 -1.58 -9.10
C LYS A 325 24.46 -0.86 -10.40
N ILE A 326 23.53 -0.15 -11.04
CA ILE A 326 23.75 0.44 -12.35
C ILE A 326 23.89 1.96 -12.35
N LYS A 327 23.53 2.66 -11.27
CA LYS A 327 23.42 4.12 -11.19
C LYS A 327 24.67 4.88 -11.65
N ASP A 328 25.86 4.32 -11.36
CA ASP A 328 27.14 4.92 -11.70
C ASP A 328 27.68 4.47 -13.07
N ASN A 329 27.01 3.53 -13.74
CA ASN A 329 27.41 3.01 -15.04
C ASN A 329 27.02 3.99 -16.16
N ASP A 330 27.80 3.96 -17.22
CA ASP A 330 27.45 4.65 -18.47
C ASP A 330 26.38 3.86 -19.24
N ILE A 331 25.41 4.58 -19.78
CA ILE A 331 24.41 4.02 -20.68
C ILE A 331 25.05 3.85 -22.05
N SER A 332 25.10 2.62 -22.55
CA SER A 332 25.64 2.30 -23.89
C SER A 332 24.74 2.88 -24.98
N GLU A 333 25.31 3.42 -26.03
CA GLU A 333 24.57 3.86 -27.22
C GLU A 333 23.99 2.67 -28.03
N ASN A 334 24.52 1.47 -27.82
CA ASN A 334 24.14 0.27 -28.54
C ASN A 334 23.07 -0.58 -27.78
N GLU A 335 22.67 -0.17 -26.60
CA GLU A 335 21.73 -0.89 -25.76
C GLU A 335 20.65 0.07 -25.20
N PRO A 336 19.41 -0.39 -25.06
CA PRO A 336 18.34 0.47 -24.53
C PRO A 336 18.52 0.85 -23.06
N GLY A 337 19.39 0.18 -22.30
CA GLY A 337 19.70 0.46 -20.91
C GLY A 337 18.52 0.22 -19.96
N LEU A 338 17.70 -0.80 -20.24
CA LEU A 338 16.50 -1.11 -19.47
C LEU A 338 16.75 -2.24 -18.47
N ILE A 339 16.25 -2.06 -17.25
CA ILE A 339 16.11 -3.11 -16.24
C ILE A 339 14.91 -3.97 -16.63
N THR A 340 15.13 -5.24 -16.93
CA THR A 340 14.14 -6.21 -17.35
C THR A 340 13.87 -7.24 -16.23
N TYR A 341 12.80 -8.00 -16.30
CA TYR A 341 12.38 -8.90 -15.21
C TYR A 341 13.22 -10.19 -15.11
N ASP A 342 14.06 -10.51 -16.09
CA ASP A 342 15.10 -11.55 -15.99
C ASP A 342 16.05 -11.29 -14.81
N GLN A 343 16.41 -10.01 -14.57
CA GLN A 343 17.21 -9.62 -13.40
C GLN A 343 16.46 -9.88 -12.06
N TYR A 344 15.14 -9.89 -12.07
CA TYR A 344 14.36 -10.31 -10.92
C TYR A 344 14.44 -11.82 -10.70
N PHE A 345 14.43 -12.60 -11.79
CA PHE A 345 14.61 -14.05 -11.72
C PHE A 345 15.92 -14.44 -11.03
N GLU A 346 17.02 -13.76 -11.34
CA GLU A 346 18.31 -13.98 -10.66
C GLU A 346 18.22 -13.77 -9.13
N GLN A 347 17.44 -12.79 -8.68
CA GLN A 347 17.22 -12.57 -7.25
C GLN A 347 16.35 -13.66 -6.62
N MET A 348 15.31 -14.11 -7.31
CA MET A 348 14.47 -15.22 -6.86
C MET A 348 15.28 -16.51 -6.69
N MET A 349 16.26 -16.73 -7.56
CA MET A 349 17.20 -17.87 -7.47
C MET A 349 18.05 -17.85 -6.19
N GLN A 350 18.29 -16.68 -5.62
CA GLN A 350 19.06 -16.50 -4.37
C GLN A 350 18.18 -16.65 -3.12
N ASP A 351 16.86 -16.69 -3.27
CA ASP A 351 15.92 -16.83 -2.15
C ASP A 351 15.64 -18.30 -1.86
N ALA A 352 16.05 -18.75 -0.66
CA ALA A 352 15.88 -20.14 -0.24
C ALA A 352 14.41 -20.59 -0.18
N SER A 353 13.47 -19.68 0.12
CA SER A 353 12.03 -19.97 0.16
C SER A 353 11.46 -20.19 -1.23
N MET A 354 11.93 -19.43 -2.22
CA MET A 354 11.57 -19.59 -3.62
C MET A 354 12.12 -20.91 -4.18
N MET A 355 13.38 -21.22 -3.89
CA MET A 355 14.01 -22.48 -4.33
C MET A 355 13.39 -23.72 -3.69
N ALA A 356 12.73 -23.59 -2.55
CA ALA A 356 11.97 -24.67 -1.93
C ALA A 356 10.60 -24.92 -2.61
N ASN A 357 10.12 -24.01 -3.46
CA ASN A 357 8.87 -24.17 -4.19
C ASN A 357 9.10 -25.11 -5.41
N PRO A 358 8.37 -26.24 -5.53
CA PRO A 358 8.58 -27.20 -6.61
C PRO A 358 8.38 -26.63 -8.02
N ASP A 359 7.37 -25.75 -8.18
CA ASP A 359 7.06 -25.15 -9.48
C ASP A 359 8.18 -24.17 -9.90
N PHE A 360 8.68 -23.38 -8.96
CA PHE A 360 9.79 -22.47 -9.22
C PHE A 360 11.07 -23.23 -9.53
N LYS A 361 11.33 -24.32 -8.79
CA LYS A 361 12.51 -25.17 -9.02
C LYS A 361 12.50 -25.77 -10.42
N LEU A 362 11.34 -26.25 -10.89
CA LEU A 362 11.21 -26.79 -12.25
C LEU A 362 11.54 -25.74 -13.31
N VAL A 363 11.06 -24.50 -13.15
CA VAL A 363 11.37 -23.38 -14.04
C VAL A 363 12.87 -23.04 -13.99
N SER A 364 13.44 -22.97 -12.79
CA SER A 364 14.86 -22.72 -12.57
C SER A 364 15.75 -23.77 -13.27
N ASP A 365 15.47 -25.05 -13.07
CA ASP A 365 16.22 -26.14 -13.70
C ASP A 365 16.12 -26.08 -15.25
N THR A 366 14.94 -25.71 -15.75
CA THR A 366 14.72 -25.54 -17.20
C THR A 366 15.51 -24.35 -17.75
N VAL A 367 15.52 -23.22 -17.06
CA VAL A 367 16.29 -22.04 -17.44
C VAL A 367 17.79 -22.34 -17.48
N HIS A 368 18.33 -23.04 -16.48
CA HIS A 368 19.73 -23.46 -16.48
C HIS A 368 20.08 -24.36 -17.68
N LEU A 369 19.24 -25.34 -17.96
CA LEU A 369 19.42 -26.22 -19.12
C LEU A 369 19.43 -25.45 -20.46
N VAL A 370 18.55 -24.47 -20.60
CA VAL A 370 18.49 -23.63 -21.79
C VAL A 370 19.69 -22.71 -21.87
N HIS A 371 20.09 -22.10 -20.75
CA HIS A 371 21.26 -21.22 -20.65
C HIS A 371 22.55 -21.98 -21.07
N ASP A 372 22.79 -23.16 -20.50
CA ASP A 372 23.94 -24.00 -20.83
C ASP A 372 23.97 -24.37 -22.34
N LYS A 373 22.80 -24.66 -22.91
CA LYS A 373 22.69 -24.92 -24.35
C LYS A 373 23.01 -23.70 -25.21
N ILE A 374 22.61 -22.52 -24.77
CA ILE A 374 22.86 -21.25 -25.47
C ILE A 374 24.35 -20.93 -25.38
N GLU A 375 24.97 -20.97 -24.21
CA GLU A 375 26.40 -20.71 -24.02
C GLU A 375 27.27 -21.65 -24.81
N ASN A 376 26.90 -22.94 -24.89
CA ASN A 376 27.67 -23.93 -25.61
C ASN A 376 27.50 -23.86 -27.15
N ASN A 377 26.47 -23.21 -27.68
CA ASN A 377 26.17 -23.20 -29.11
C ASN A 377 26.28 -21.82 -29.77
N PHE A 378 26.41 -20.73 -29.00
CA PHE A 378 26.44 -19.36 -29.52
C PHE A 378 27.57 -18.56 -28.89
N GLU A 379 28.45 -18.04 -29.68
CA GLU A 379 29.53 -17.14 -29.25
C GLU A 379 29.12 -15.66 -29.37
N GLY A 380 29.38 -14.84 -28.31
CA GLY A 380 29.35 -13.40 -28.36
C GLY A 380 28.00 -12.72 -28.06
N PRO A 381 27.83 -11.42 -28.35
CA PRO A 381 26.74 -10.54 -27.87
C PRO A 381 25.32 -10.90 -28.35
N ARG A 382 25.18 -11.92 -29.20
CA ARG A 382 23.85 -12.47 -29.58
C ARG A 382 23.09 -13.11 -28.43
N LEU A 383 23.76 -13.46 -27.34
CA LEU A 383 23.13 -13.96 -26.11
C LEU A 383 22.19 -12.93 -25.48
N SER A 384 22.54 -11.65 -25.53
CA SER A 384 21.73 -10.58 -24.96
C SER A 384 20.36 -10.42 -25.66
N LEU A 385 20.29 -10.61 -26.95
CA LEU A 385 19.03 -10.52 -27.72
C LEU A 385 18.08 -11.70 -27.48
N ILE A 386 18.62 -12.89 -27.20
CA ILE A 386 17.82 -14.08 -26.87
C ILE A 386 17.27 -13.98 -25.46
N HIS A 387 18.04 -13.44 -24.52
CA HIS A 387 17.57 -13.17 -23.15
C HIS A 387 16.41 -12.16 -23.09
N ILE A 388 16.33 -11.22 -24.01
CA ILE A 388 15.29 -10.19 -24.06
C ILE A 388 13.98 -10.72 -24.72
N SER A 389 14.07 -11.63 -25.67
CA SER A 389 12.91 -12.03 -26.48
C SER A 389 12.16 -13.29 -26.01
N GLU A 390 12.79 -14.18 -25.25
CA GLU A 390 12.24 -15.53 -24.98
C GLU A 390 11.70 -15.81 -23.57
N PRO A 391 12.05 -15.13 -22.47
CA PRO A 391 11.53 -15.45 -21.14
C PRO A 391 10.02 -15.28 -21.02
N THR A 392 9.39 -14.47 -21.88
CA THR A 392 7.92 -14.23 -21.86
C THR A 392 7.12 -15.41 -22.43
N ARG A 393 7.68 -16.25 -23.29
CA ARG A 393 6.97 -17.36 -23.91
C ARG A 393 6.86 -18.59 -23.02
N LEU A 394 7.84 -18.84 -22.15
CA LEU A 394 7.85 -20.00 -21.26
C LEU A 394 6.90 -19.86 -20.07
N LEU A 395 6.56 -18.63 -19.64
CA LEU A 395 5.61 -18.38 -18.55
C LEU A 395 4.15 -18.26 -19.01
N SER A 396 3.88 -18.26 -20.32
CA SER A 396 2.53 -18.19 -20.91
C SER A 396 1.91 -19.54 -21.24
N ILE A 397 2.58 -20.67 -20.93
CA ILE A 397 2.13 -22.04 -21.23
C ILE A 397 1.68 -22.77 -19.95
N SER A 398 1.14 -22.04 -18.97
CA SER A 398 0.45 -22.68 -17.83
C SER A 398 -0.92 -22.09 -17.62
#